data_4796d0ca7b9b8b91e48c0fb507a657fa
#
_entry.id   4796d0ca7b9b8b91e48c0fb507a657fa
#
_cell.length_a   1.000
_cell.length_b   1.000
_cell.length_c   1.000
_cell.angle_alpha   90.00
_cell.angle_beta   90.00
_cell.angle_gamma   90.00
#
_symmetry.space_group_name_H-M   'P 1'
#
loop_
_entity.id
_entity.type
_entity.pdbx_description
1 polymer ?
#
loop_
_entity_poly.entity_id
_entity_poly.type
_entity_poly.pdbx_seq_one_letter_code
_entity_poly.pdbx_strand_id
1 'polypeptide(L)'
;KRGYTRCPESLFRVMRKLGMFPQPKVKAAYKAKPYEQMQYPGQRVQVDVKVVPMKCLTNPEERLYQYTAIDERLRYLGAYPEQSTYSSADFLEKMVAWFKRRGVRVECVQTDNGIEFTNRFSTNKKNRLTRFELTAARLGILHKLIRPYTPRHNGKVERSHREDQKRFYDTHRFFSLADFGVQLAAHQNRSNDLPMRPLAWLSPKEKLAAFFESLAVQDV
;
A
#
# COMPACT_ATOMS: atom_id res chain seq x y z
N LYS A 1 41.69 35.82 3.54
CA LYS A 1 41.08 35.44 4.85
C LYS A 1 41.08 36.68 5.72
N ARG A 2 39.91 37.27 6.02
CA ARG A 2 39.76 38.56 6.70
C ARG A 2 39.73 38.39 8.24
N GLY A 3 40.61 37.62 8.86
CA GLY A 3 40.81 37.56 10.31
C GLY A 3 39.57 37.19 11.17
N TYR A 4 38.56 36.56 10.60
CA TYR A 4 37.35 36.19 11.32
C TYR A 4 37.59 34.91 12.14
N THR A 5 37.52 35.03 13.45
CA THR A 5 37.85 33.95 14.42
C THR A 5 36.62 33.23 14.99
N ARG A 6 35.40 33.72 14.71
CA ARG A 6 34.17 33.12 15.22
C ARG A 6 33.60 32.06 14.28
N CYS A 7 32.97 31.02 14.84
CA CYS A 7 32.38 29.97 14.04
C CYS A 7 31.14 30.50 13.24
N PRO A 8 30.83 29.91 12.08
CA PRO A 8 29.73 30.33 11.22
C PRO A 8 28.37 30.35 11.93
N GLU A 9 28.14 29.43 12.87
CA GLU A 9 26.88 29.37 13.64
C GLU A 9 26.71 30.59 14.57
N SER A 10 27.81 31.08 15.19
CA SER A 10 27.73 32.28 16.02
C SER A 10 27.38 33.51 15.18
N LEU A 11 27.94 33.59 13.97
CA LEU A 11 27.61 34.65 13.02
C LEU A 11 26.15 34.56 12.60
N PHE A 12 25.69 33.36 12.22
CA PHE A 12 24.29 33.13 11.83
C PHE A 12 23.29 33.54 12.93
N ARG A 13 23.59 33.20 14.22
CA ARG A 13 22.74 33.60 15.35
C ARG A 13 22.65 35.12 15.49
N VAL A 14 23.78 35.84 15.32
CA VAL A 14 23.79 37.30 15.39
C VAL A 14 23.02 37.90 14.23
N MET A 15 23.26 37.45 13.02
CA MET A 15 22.54 37.92 11.82
C MET A 15 21.03 37.68 11.91
N ARG A 16 20.61 36.52 12.47
CA ARG A 16 19.21 36.22 12.73
C ARG A 16 18.61 37.17 13.75
N LYS A 17 19.35 37.45 14.87
CA LYS A 17 18.91 38.39 15.90
C LYS A 17 18.76 39.82 15.37
N LEU A 18 19.61 40.19 14.42
CA LEU A 18 19.59 41.49 13.74
C LEU A 18 18.55 41.57 12.58
N GLY A 19 17.75 40.53 12.37
CA GLY A 19 16.73 40.52 11.33
C GLY A 19 17.28 40.51 9.91
N MET A 20 18.55 40.13 9.69
CA MET A 20 19.20 40.14 8.37
C MET A 20 18.71 39.05 7.43
N PHE A 21 17.85 38.14 7.89
CA PHE A 21 17.22 37.11 7.07
C PHE A 21 15.75 37.45 6.85
N PRO A 22 15.20 37.18 5.66
CA PRO A 22 13.77 37.34 5.42
C PRO A 22 12.98 36.49 6.41
N GLN A 23 11.92 37.07 6.97
CA GLN A 23 11.03 36.35 7.86
C GLN A 23 10.50 35.10 7.16
N PRO A 24 10.49 33.94 7.81
CA PRO A 24 9.96 32.74 7.22
C PRO A 24 8.50 32.97 6.85
N LYS A 25 8.14 32.80 5.58
CA LYS A 25 6.73 32.88 5.14
C LYS A 25 5.92 31.91 6.01
N VAL A 26 4.99 32.44 6.78
CA VAL A 26 4.06 31.61 7.54
C VAL A 26 3.26 30.80 6.53
N LYS A 27 3.57 29.52 6.40
CA LYS A 27 2.79 28.63 5.57
C LYS A 27 1.40 28.51 6.21
N ALA A 28 0.36 28.80 5.44
CA ALA A 28 -0.99 28.57 5.89
C ALA A 28 -1.11 27.14 6.45
N ALA A 29 -1.76 26.99 7.61
CA ALA A 29 -1.94 25.69 8.22
C ALA A 29 -2.60 24.73 7.22
N TYR A 30 -1.95 23.62 6.92
CA TYR A 30 -2.49 22.61 6.02
C TYR A 30 -3.78 22.03 6.60
N LYS A 31 -4.92 22.35 5.99
CA LYS A 31 -6.20 21.70 6.30
C LYS A 31 -6.24 20.37 5.53
N ALA A 32 -6.12 19.28 6.24
CA ALA A 32 -6.24 17.95 5.65
C ALA A 32 -7.66 17.79 5.07
N LYS A 33 -7.76 17.52 3.75
CA LYS A 33 -9.05 17.09 3.18
C LYS A 33 -9.42 15.74 3.78
N PRO A 34 -10.70 15.51 4.14
CA PRO A 34 -11.15 14.21 4.57
C PRO A 34 -10.78 13.14 3.54
N TYR A 35 -10.38 11.97 4.01
CA TYR A 35 -10.16 10.83 3.12
C TYR A 35 -11.52 10.38 2.57
N GLU A 36 -11.60 10.23 1.26
CA GLU A 36 -12.80 9.73 0.59
C GLU A 36 -13.07 8.30 1.03
N GLN A 37 -14.15 8.09 1.78
CA GLN A 37 -14.57 6.76 2.21
C GLN A 37 -15.28 6.05 1.06
N MET A 38 -14.96 4.78 0.88
CA MET A 38 -15.64 3.95 -0.11
C MET A 38 -17.00 3.52 0.43
N GLN A 39 -17.99 3.45 -0.45
CA GLN A 39 -19.37 3.17 -0.07
C GLN A 39 -19.68 1.68 -0.07
N TYR A 40 -18.99 0.91 -0.91
CA TYR A 40 -19.22 -0.52 -1.08
C TYR A 40 -17.89 -1.26 -1.34
N PRO A 41 -17.85 -2.57 -1.05
CA PRO A 41 -16.69 -3.41 -1.31
C PRO A 41 -16.34 -3.46 -2.81
N GLY A 42 -15.04 -3.37 -3.12
CA GLY A 42 -14.54 -3.42 -4.49
C GLY A 42 -14.51 -2.08 -5.21
N GLN A 43 -15.15 -1.02 -4.68
CA GLN A 43 -15.13 0.31 -5.28
C GLN A 43 -13.71 0.84 -5.45
N ARG A 44 -12.80 0.58 -4.49
CA ARG A 44 -11.38 0.91 -4.59
C ARG A 44 -10.51 0.02 -3.71
N VAL A 45 -9.73 -0.81 -4.34
CA VAL A 45 -8.74 -1.68 -3.69
C VAL A 45 -7.36 -1.01 -3.72
N GLN A 46 -6.72 -0.85 -2.57
CA GLN A 46 -5.33 -0.38 -2.50
C GLN A 46 -4.38 -1.55 -2.68
N VAL A 47 -3.38 -1.39 -3.54
CA VAL A 47 -2.35 -2.40 -3.81
C VAL A 47 -0.97 -1.81 -3.57
N ASP A 48 -0.11 -2.59 -2.94
CA ASP A 48 1.28 -2.22 -2.66
C ASP A 48 2.16 -3.46 -2.53
N VAL A 49 3.47 -3.27 -2.66
CA VAL A 49 4.47 -4.33 -2.54
C VAL A 49 5.38 -4.06 -1.35
N LYS A 50 5.60 -5.10 -0.55
CA LYS A 50 6.54 -5.08 0.57
C LYS A 50 7.66 -6.08 0.32
N VAL A 51 8.90 -5.62 0.45
CA VAL A 51 10.06 -6.51 0.51
C VAL A 51 10.02 -7.29 1.82
N VAL A 52 10.16 -8.60 1.76
CA VAL A 52 10.26 -9.45 2.94
C VAL A 52 11.57 -9.14 3.68
N PRO A 53 11.54 -8.89 5.00
CA PRO A 53 12.75 -8.59 5.75
C PRO A 53 13.77 -9.73 5.65
N MET A 54 15.03 -9.42 5.34
CA MET A 54 16.10 -10.42 5.18
C MET A 54 16.27 -11.32 6.41
N LYS A 55 16.05 -10.76 7.60
CA LYS A 55 16.10 -11.53 8.86
C LYS A 55 15.12 -12.70 8.91
N CYS A 56 14.09 -12.70 8.06
CA CYS A 56 13.08 -13.76 7.97
C CYS A 56 13.48 -14.87 6.95
N LEU A 57 14.47 -14.62 6.13
CA LEU A 57 14.92 -15.57 5.10
C LEU A 57 16.07 -16.42 5.61
N THR A 58 16.02 -17.71 5.35
CA THR A 58 17.14 -18.63 5.67
C THR A 58 18.28 -18.49 4.69
N ASN A 59 17.98 -18.14 3.44
CA ASN A 59 18.98 -17.79 2.43
C ASN A 59 19.07 -16.25 2.31
N PRO A 60 20.18 -15.62 2.76
CA PRO A 60 20.33 -14.15 2.71
C PRO A 60 20.52 -13.59 1.29
N GLU A 61 20.80 -14.43 0.29
CA GLU A 61 20.89 -13.99 -1.11
C GLU A 61 19.52 -13.93 -1.79
N GLU A 62 18.52 -14.61 -1.23
CA GLU A 62 17.17 -14.63 -1.77
C GLU A 62 16.43 -13.33 -1.45
N ARG A 63 15.59 -12.87 -2.38
CA ARG A 63 14.68 -11.75 -2.20
C ARG A 63 13.27 -12.25 -2.43
N LEU A 64 12.41 -12.05 -1.44
CA LEU A 64 10.98 -12.36 -1.55
C LEU A 64 10.14 -11.10 -1.36
N TYR A 65 8.99 -11.08 -1.98
CA TYR A 65 8.10 -9.93 -2.02
C TYR A 65 6.68 -10.35 -1.65
N GLN A 66 6.07 -9.57 -0.76
CA GLN A 66 4.65 -9.66 -0.44
C GLN A 66 3.91 -8.62 -1.26
N TYR A 67 3.03 -9.05 -2.13
CA TYR A 67 2.02 -8.20 -2.74
C TYR A 67 0.78 -8.17 -1.86
N THR A 68 0.23 -7.01 -1.64
CA THR A 68 -0.91 -6.78 -0.74
C THR A 68 -1.99 -6.02 -1.46
N ALA A 69 -3.20 -6.55 -1.49
CA ALA A 69 -4.41 -5.82 -1.88
C ALA A 69 -5.32 -5.70 -0.66
N ILE A 70 -5.81 -4.50 -0.39
CA ILE A 70 -6.72 -4.25 0.74
C ILE A 70 -7.92 -3.42 0.28
N ASP A 71 -9.10 -3.97 0.52
CA ASP A 71 -10.38 -3.31 0.38
C ASP A 71 -11.02 -3.14 1.76
N GLU A 72 -11.25 -1.90 2.17
CA GLU A 72 -11.59 -1.55 3.56
C GLU A 72 -10.60 -2.18 4.54
N ARG A 73 -10.84 -3.40 5.01
CA ARG A 73 -9.97 -4.19 5.89
C ARG A 73 -9.76 -5.61 5.39
N LEU A 74 -10.61 -6.06 4.45
CA LEU A 74 -10.45 -7.36 3.81
C LEU A 74 -9.24 -7.32 2.90
N ARG A 75 -8.36 -8.31 3.00
CA ARG A 75 -7.11 -8.31 2.25
C ARG A 75 -6.80 -9.62 1.57
N TYR A 76 -6.16 -9.51 0.42
CA TYR A 76 -5.54 -10.57 -0.32
C TYR A 76 -4.02 -10.37 -0.35
N LEU A 77 -3.27 -11.43 -0.07
CA LEU A 77 -1.81 -11.42 -0.03
C LEU A 77 -1.26 -12.42 -1.04
N GLY A 78 -0.16 -12.08 -1.69
CA GLY A 78 0.55 -12.96 -2.63
C GLY A 78 2.06 -12.94 -2.38
N ALA A 79 2.70 -14.11 -2.47
CA ALA A 79 4.13 -14.30 -2.35
C ALA A 79 4.77 -14.37 -3.75
N TYR A 80 5.83 -13.60 -3.98
CA TYR A 80 6.50 -13.52 -5.27
C TYR A 80 8.03 -13.46 -5.11
N PRO A 81 8.78 -13.98 -6.09
CA PRO A 81 10.25 -13.95 -6.07
C PRO A 81 10.80 -12.61 -6.57
N GLU A 82 9.99 -11.77 -7.20
CA GLU A 82 10.43 -10.51 -7.78
C GLU A 82 9.38 -9.40 -7.68
N GLN A 83 9.85 -8.16 -7.68
CA GLN A 83 9.04 -6.96 -7.82
C GLN A 83 9.09 -6.51 -9.29
N SER A 84 8.18 -7.04 -10.09
CA SER A 84 8.12 -6.80 -11.52
C SER A 84 6.70 -6.52 -12.01
N THR A 85 6.59 -5.95 -13.21
CA THR A 85 5.28 -5.75 -13.84
C THR A 85 4.58 -7.06 -14.20
N TYR A 86 5.33 -8.17 -14.34
CA TYR A 86 4.76 -9.51 -14.57
C TYR A 86 4.14 -10.05 -13.28
N SER A 87 4.88 -10.01 -12.17
CA SER A 87 4.38 -10.39 -10.85
C SER A 87 3.17 -9.57 -10.43
N SER A 88 3.19 -8.25 -10.69
CA SER A 88 2.05 -7.36 -10.41
C SER A 88 0.82 -7.73 -11.21
N ALA A 89 0.98 -8.07 -12.50
CA ALA A 89 -0.12 -8.45 -13.38
C ALA A 89 -0.74 -9.80 -12.96
N ASP A 90 0.09 -10.80 -12.66
CA ASP A 90 -0.36 -12.10 -12.13
C ASP A 90 -1.07 -11.94 -10.77
N PHE A 91 -0.51 -11.10 -9.89
CA PHE A 91 -1.15 -10.77 -8.63
C PHE A 91 -2.53 -10.13 -8.83
N LEU A 92 -2.65 -9.18 -9.77
CA LEU A 92 -3.92 -8.51 -10.09
C LEU A 92 -4.99 -9.53 -10.53
N GLU A 93 -4.65 -10.45 -11.44
CA GLU A 93 -5.58 -11.48 -11.92
C GLU A 93 -6.06 -12.39 -10.79
N LYS A 94 -5.12 -12.89 -9.97
CA LYS A 94 -5.42 -13.73 -8.81
C LYS A 94 -6.25 -13.02 -7.77
N MET A 95 -5.92 -11.77 -7.50
CA MET A 95 -6.66 -10.90 -6.56
C MET A 95 -8.10 -10.68 -7.03
N VAL A 96 -8.31 -10.32 -8.28
CA VAL A 96 -9.65 -10.12 -8.86
C VAL A 96 -10.48 -11.40 -8.79
N ALA A 97 -9.88 -12.54 -9.15
CA ALA A 97 -10.55 -13.84 -9.04
C ALA A 97 -10.89 -14.18 -7.58
N TRP A 98 -10.02 -13.82 -6.63
CA TRP A 98 -10.25 -14.06 -5.20
C TRP A 98 -11.41 -13.20 -4.65
N PHE A 99 -11.49 -11.92 -5.03
CA PHE A 99 -12.60 -11.03 -4.67
C PHE A 99 -13.91 -11.47 -5.33
N LYS A 100 -13.86 -11.84 -6.63
CA LYS A 100 -15.05 -12.33 -7.38
C LYS A 100 -15.68 -13.56 -6.72
N ARG A 101 -14.86 -14.53 -6.24
CA ARG A 101 -15.38 -15.69 -5.48
C ARG A 101 -16.09 -15.33 -4.17
N ARG A 102 -15.95 -14.09 -3.70
CA ARG A 102 -16.61 -13.54 -2.50
C ARG A 102 -17.74 -12.57 -2.84
N GLY A 103 -18.20 -12.55 -4.09
CA GLY A 103 -19.26 -11.67 -4.56
C GLY A 103 -18.82 -10.22 -4.77
N VAL A 104 -17.52 -9.90 -4.64
CA VAL A 104 -17.01 -8.54 -4.77
C VAL A 104 -16.48 -8.31 -6.18
N ARG A 105 -17.04 -7.32 -6.88
CA ARG A 105 -16.52 -6.82 -8.15
C ARG A 105 -15.52 -5.69 -7.87
N VAL A 106 -14.28 -5.85 -8.33
CA VAL A 106 -13.25 -4.82 -8.23
C VAL A 106 -13.41 -3.83 -9.37
N GLU A 107 -13.65 -2.55 -9.07
CA GLU A 107 -13.84 -1.50 -10.07
C GLU A 107 -12.59 -0.63 -10.25
N CYS A 108 -11.89 -0.38 -9.16
CA CYS A 108 -10.71 0.47 -9.17
C CYS A 108 -9.59 -0.14 -8.32
N VAL A 109 -8.38 -0.14 -8.87
CA VAL A 109 -7.16 -0.48 -8.15
C VAL A 109 -6.31 0.77 -8.00
N GLN A 110 -5.94 1.09 -6.76
CA GLN A 110 -5.07 2.22 -6.44
C GLN A 110 -3.69 1.73 -6.02
N THR A 111 -2.65 2.19 -6.72
CA THR A 111 -1.24 1.87 -6.42
C THR A 111 -0.44 3.15 -6.19
N ASP A 112 0.77 2.98 -5.69
CA ASP A 112 1.79 4.01 -5.80
C ASP A 112 2.31 4.12 -7.25
N ASN A 113 3.40 4.90 -7.43
CA ASN A 113 3.99 5.11 -8.76
C ASN A 113 5.21 4.18 -8.99
N GLY A 114 5.23 3.00 -8.37
CA GLY A 114 6.28 2.01 -8.54
C GLY A 114 6.39 1.53 -10.01
N ILE A 115 7.60 1.21 -10.42
CA ILE A 115 7.88 0.76 -11.81
C ILE A 115 7.21 -0.56 -12.16
N GLU A 116 6.85 -1.36 -11.18
CA GLU A 116 6.05 -2.58 -11.31
C GLU A 116 4.61 -2.31 -11.72
N PHE A 117 4.08 -1.12 -11.41
CA PHE A 117 2.71 -0.73 -11.70
C PHE A 117 2.60 0.23 -12.89
N THR A 118 3.56 1.16 -13.06
CA THR A 118 3.46 2.19 -14.10
C THR A 118 4.81 2.67 -14.60
N ASN A 119 4.86 3.06 -15.88
CA ASN A 119 6.03 3.69 -16.49
C ASN A 119 5.97 5.23 -16.46
N ARG A 120 5.03 5.82 -15.73
CA ARG A 120 4.78 7.28 -15.75
C ARG A 120 6.01 8.15 -15.50
N PHE A 121 6.92 7.69 -14.66
CA PHE A 121 8.16 8.42 -14.32
C PHE A 121 9.41 7.82 -14.97
N SER A 122 9.27 6.86 -15.87
CA SER A 122 10.40 6.31 -16.62
C SER A 122 10.82 7.27 -17.74
N THR A 123 12.11 7.58 -17.82
CA THR A 123 12.68 8.42 -18.89
C THR A 123 12.55 7.78 -20.27
N ASN A 124 12.76 6.46 -20.36
CA ASN A 124 12.84 5.73 -21.64
C ASN A 124 11.54 5.00 -22.01
N LYS A 125 10.61 4.81 -21.05
CA LYS A 125 9.41 3.97 -21.25
C LYS A 125 8.10 4.73 -20.96
N LYS A 126 8.14 6.04 -20.80
CA LYS A 126 7.03 6.88 -20.34
C LYS A 126 5.71 6.67 -21.11
N ASN A 127 5.79 6.41 -22.41
CA ASN A 127 4.61 6.24 -23.28
C ASN A 127 4.23 4.76 -23.49
N ARG A 128 4.85 3.81 -22.79
CA ARG A 128 4.52 2.39 -22.89
C ARG A 128 3.79 1.96 -21.64
N LEU A 129 2.62 1.34 -21.83
CA LEU A 129 1.89 0.73 -20.72
C LEU A 129 2.67 -0.46 -20.17
N THR A 130 2.64 -0.61 -18.86
CA THR A 130 3.18 -1.78 -18.17
C THR A 130 2.27 -2.99 -18.38
N ARG A 131 2.79 -4.19 -18.10
CA ARG A 131 1.96 -5.41 -18.12
C ARG A 131 0.79 -5.30 -17.12
N PHE A 132 1.01 -4.66 -15.98
CA PHE A 132 -0.02 -4.39 -14.99
C PHE A 132 -1.14 -3.50 -15.56
N GLU A 133 -0.79 -2.37 -16.21
CA GLU A 133 -1.77 -1.45 -16.81
C GLU A 133 -2.57 -2.13 -17.93
N LEU A 134 -1.91 -2.92 -18.78
CA LEU A 134 -2.59 -3.70 -19.83
C LEU A 134 -3.55 -4.74 -19.23
N THR A 135 -3.15 -5.41 -18.15
CA THR A 135 -4.00 -6.38 -17.46
C THR A 135 -5.19 -5.70 -16.79
N ALA A 136 -4.99 -4.54 -16.14
CA ALA A 136 -6.09 -3.77 -15.55
C ALA A 136 -7.10 -3.34 -16.62
N ALA A 137 -6.63 -2.83 -17.76
CA ALA A 137 -7.48 -2.45 -18.89
C ALA A 137 -8.27 -3.65 -19.44
N ARG A 138 -7.62 -4.81 -19.63
CA ARG A 138 -8.27 -6.05 -20.09
C ARG A 138 -9.37 -6.53 -19.14
N LEU A 139 -9.16 -6.35 -17.84
CA LEU A 139 -10.14 -6.72 -16.80
C LEU A 139 -11.22 -5.65 -16.60
N GLY A 140 -11.16 -4.51 -17.30
CA GLY A 140 -12.10 -3.41 -17.15
C GLY A 140 -11.99 -2.69 -15.81
N ILE A 141 -10.78 -2.69 -15.20
CA ILE A 141 -10.50 -2.11 -13.89
C ILE A 141 -9.80 -0.76 -14.06
N LEU A 142 -10.31 0.27 -13.38
CA LEU A 142 -9.68 1.57 -13.37
C LEU A 142 -8.37 1.52 -12.55
N HIS A 143 -7.25 1.86 -13.16
CA HIS A 143 -5.98 2.02 -12.44
C HIS A 143 -5.80 3.47 -11.99
N LYS A 144 -5.81 3.71 -10.69
CA LYS A 144 -5.62 5.03 -10.05
C LYS A 144 -4.25 5.09 -9.39
N LEU A 145 -3.43 6.03 -9.85
CA LEU A 145 -2.14 6.32 -9.22
C LEU A 145 -2.31 7.35 -8.10
N ILE A 146 -1.61 7.15 -6.98
CA ILE A 146 -1.54 8.19 -5.95
C ILE A 146 -0.76 9.40 -6.47
N ARG A 147 -1.05 10.58 -5.92
CA ARG A 147 -0.27 11.78 -6.23
C ARG A 147 1.14 11.61 -5.69
N PRO A 148 2.17 12.01 -6.45
CA PRO A 148 3.55 12.03 -5.96
C PRO A 148 3.64 12.73 -4.60
N TYR A 149 4.50 12.24 -3.73
CA TYR A 149 4.73 12.79 -2.37
C TYR A 149 3.48 12.86 -1.48
N THR A 150 2.46 12.03 -1.75
CA THR A 150 1.24 11.99 -0.95
C THR A 150 0.98 10.58 -0.38
N PRO A 151 1.82 10.06 0.53
CA PRO A 151 1.73 8.69 1.05
C PRO A 151 0.39 8.40 1.74
N ARG A 152 -0.30 9.42 2.26
CA ARG A 152 -1.62 9.29 2.92
C ARG A 152 -2.66 8.56 2.08
N HIS A 153 -2.54 8.61 0.74
CA HIS A 153 -3.49 7.95 -0.15
C HIS A 153 -3.40 6.42 -0.11
N ASN A 154 -2.25 5.85 0.27
CA ASN A 154 -2.04 4.41 0.43
C ASN A 154 -2.01 3.96 1.90
N GLY A 155 -2.54 4.78 2.80
CA GLY A 155 -2.43 4.60 4.25
C GLY A 155 -3.06 3.31 4.80
N LYS A 156 -4.04 2.71 4.12
CA LYS A 156 -4.64 1.43 4.56
C LYS A 156 -3.62 0.29 4.40
N VAL A 157 -2.98 0.19 3.22
CA VAL A 157 -2.00 -0.85 2.93
C VAL A 157 -0.71 -0.64 3.71
N GLU A 158 -0.22 0.61 3.86
CA GLU A 158 0.95 0.91 4.69
C GLU A 158 0.73 0.52 6.18
N ARG A 159 -0.46 0.78 6.71
CA ARG A 159 -0.82 0.34 8.06
C ARG A 159 -0.87 -1.18 8.16
N SER A 160 -1.42 -1.86 7.14
CA SER A 160 -1.40 -3.31 7.05
C SER A 160 0.02 -3.87 7.11
N HIS A 161 0.95 -3.29 6.34
CA HIS A 161 2.36 -3.70 6.34
C HIS A 161 3.05 -3.52 7.71
N ARG A 162 2.68 -2.49 8.47
CA ARG A 162 3.17 -2.31 9.85
C ARG A 162 2.66 -3.37 10.81
N GLU A 163 1.40 -3.77 10.68
CA GLU A 163 0.84 -4.86 11.47
C GLU A 163 1.47 -6.21 11.07
N ASP A 164 1.71 -6.44 9.77
CA ASP A 164 2.40 -7.63 9.29
C ASP A 164 3.83 -7.71 9.83
N GLN A 165 4.53 -6.57 9.96
CA GLN A 165 5.86 -6.56 10.55
C GLN A 165 5.85 -7.15 11.95
N LYS A 166 4.91 -6.71 12.79
CA LYS A 166 4.82 -7.11 14.21
C LYS A 166 4.27 -8.52 14.40
N ARG A 167 3.23 -8.88 13.63
CA ARG A 167 2.45 -10.10 13.88
C ARG A 167 2.87 -11.29 13.05
N PHE A 168 3.67 -11.05 11.99
CA PHE A 168 4.09 -12.09 11.07
C PHE A 168 5.61 -12.11 10.91
N TYR A 169 6.22 -11.05 10.42
CA TYR A 169 7.65 -11.04 10.12
C TYR A 169 8.56 -11.10 11.35
N ASP A 170 8.15 -10.56 12.50
CA ASP A 170 8.97 -10.61 13.71
C ASP A 170 9.01 -12.00 14.36
N THR A 171 8.09 -12.91 13.97
CA THR A 171 7.93 -14.24 14.58
C THR A 171 8.13 -15.41 13.62
N HIS A 172 8.23 -15.16 12.30
CA HIS A 172 8.31 -16.22 11.28
C HIS A 172 9.65 -16.22 10.54
N ARG A 173 9.99 -17.40 10.01
CA ARG A 173 11.14 -17.63 9.13
C ARG A 173 10.65 -18.38 7.90
N PHE A 174 11.29 -18.14 6.76
CA PHE A 174 10.90 -18.70 5.47
C PHE A 174 12.08 -19.41 4.83
N PHE A 175 11.85 -20.67 4.45
CA PHE A 175 12.88 -21.53 3.86
C PHE A 175 12.90 -21.46 2.33
N SER A 176 11.78 -21.07 1.72
CA SER A 176 11.61 -20.95 0.28
C SER A 176 10.41 -20.05 -0.05
N LEU A 177 10.27 -19.71 -1.35
CA LEU A 177 9.08 -19.02 -1.86
C LEU A 177 7.80 -19.83 -1.58
N ALA A 178 7.84 -21.15 -1.74
CA ALA A 178 6.68 -22.02 -1.50
C ALA A 178 6.26 -22.01 -0.03
N ASP A 179 7.23 -22.15 0.88
CA ASP A 179 7.00 -22.06 2.33
C ASP A 179 6.45 -20.69 2.74
N PHE A 180 7.06 -19.59 2.23
CA PHE A 180 6.55 -18.25 2.44
C PHE A 180 5.10 -18.12 1.95
N GLY A 181 4.76 -18.67 0.79
CA GLY A 181 3.41 -18.65 0.23
C GLY A 181 2.39 -19.32 1.15
N VAL A 182 2.71 -20.49 1.70
CA VAL A 182 1.86 -21.24 2.62
C VAL A 182 1.63 -20.46 3.93
N GLN A 183 2.72 -19.96 4.54
CA GLN A 183 2.65 -19.20 5.78
C GLN A 183 1.89 -17.88 5.58
N LEU A 184 2.10 -17.20 4.44
CA LEU A 184 1.42 -15.95 4.09
C LEU A 184 -0.07 -16.15 3.88
N ALA A 185 -0.50 -17.25 3.25
CA ALA A 185 -1.91 -17.61 3.07
C ALA A 185 -2.60 -17.88 4.42
N ALA A 186 -1.93 -18.60 5.34
CA ALA A 186 -2.43 -18.80 6.69
C ALA A 186 -2.57 -17.47 7.44
N HIS A 187 -1.57 -16.59 7.36
CA HIS A 187 -1.60 -15.24 7.93
C HIS A 187 -2.74 -14.39 7.35
N GLN A 188 -2.95 -14.43 6.03
CA GLN A 188 -4.08 -13.77 5.36
C GLN A 188 -5.43 -14.23 5.94
N ASN A 189 -5.65 -15.54 6.03
CA ASN A 189 -6.89 -16.09 6.55
C ASN A 189 -7.12 -15.62 7.98
N ARG A 190 -6.13 -15.80 8.86
CA ARG A 190 -6.19 -15.34 10.25
C ARG A 190 -6.53 -13.86 10.36
N SER A 191 -5.87 -13.01 9.56
CA SER A 191 -6.10 -11.56 9.63
C SER A 191 -7.46 -11.13 9.13
N ASN A 192 -8.06 -11.89 8.19
CA ASN A 192 -9.40 -11.64 7.68
C ASN A 192 -10.50 -12.18 8.63
N ASP A 193 -10.13 -13.03 9.60
CA ASP A 193 -11.04 -13.58 10.63
C ASP A 193 -10.93 -12.86 11.97
N LEU A 194 -9.92 -11.98 12.17
CA LEU A 194 -9.73 -11.28 13.43
C LEU A 194 -10.68 -10.08 13.57
N PRO A 195 -11.43 -9.97 14.68
CA PRO A 195 -12.23 -8.79 15.00
C PRO A 195 -11.37 -7.54 15.10
N MET A 196 -11.85 -6.44 14.56
CA MET A 196 -11.11 -5.17 14.52
C MET A 196 -11.95 -4.01 15.07
N ARG A 197 -11.38 -3.21 15.99
CA ARG A 197 -12.05 -2.03 16.53
C ARG A 197 -12.61 -1.08 15.45
N PRO A 198 -11.90 -0.77 14.34
CA PRO A 198 -12.45 0.10 13.29
C PRO A 198 -13.65 -0.48 12.53
N LEU A 199 -13.93 -1.77 12.69
CA LEU A 199 -15.09 -2.46 12.10
C LEU A 199 -16.17 -2.79 13.15
N ALA A 200 -16.22 -2.00 14.25
CA ALA A 200 -17.11 -2.25 15.37
C ALA A 200 -16.97 -3.68 15.97
N TRP A 201 -15.71 -4.17 16.04
CA TRP A 201 -15.34 -5.50 16.50
C TRP A 201 -15.80 -6.65 15.60
N LEU A 202 -16.26 -6.37 14.40
CA LEU A 202 -16.41 -7.39 13.37
C LEU A 202 -15.05 -7.70 12.73
N SER A 203 -14.89 -8.92 12.26
CA SER A 203 -13.80 -9.28 11.36
C SER A 203 -14.05 -8.72 9.95
N PRO A 204 -13.04 -8.60 9.10
CA PRO A 204 -13.21 -8.21 7.70
C PRO A 204 -14.21 -9.09 6.93
N LYS A 205 -14.24 -10.41 7.20
CA LYS A 205 -15.20 -11.33 6.57
C LYS A 205 -16.62 -11.10 7.07
N GLU A 206 -16.83 -10.92 8.37
CA GLU A 206 -18.15 -10.61 8.95
C GLU A 206 -18.68 -9.27 8.45
N LYS A 207 -17.79 -8.26 8.32
CA LYS A 207 -18.17 -6.97 7.76
C LYS A 207 -18.64 -7.08 6.32
N LEU A 208 -17.98 -7.92 5.51
CA LEU A 208 -18.40 -8.20 4.14
C LEU A 208 -19.74 -8.93 4.10
N ALA A 209 -19.96 -9.94 4.94
CA ALA A 209 -21.22 -10.67 5.05
C ALA A 209 -22.39 -9.72 5.42
N ALA A 210 -22.20 -8.90 6.46
CA ALA A 210 -23.18 -7.90 6.87
C ALA A 210 -23.53 -6.88 5.77
N PHE A 211 -22.58 -6.53 4.92
CA PHE A 211 -22.84 -5.68 3.76
C PHE A 211 -23.81 -6.36 2.77
N PHE A 212 -23.58 -7.61 2.42
CA PHE A 212 -24.48 -8.34 1.52
C PHE A 212 -25.87 -8.59 2.12
N GLU A 213 -25.94 -8.89 3.40
CA GLU A 213 -27.22 -9.02 4.13
C GLU A 213 -28.02 -7.71 4.07
N SER A 214 -27.36 -6.57 4.22
CA SER A 214 -28.02 -5.26 4.14
C SER A 214 -28.58 -4.94 2.74
N LEU A 215 -27.95 -5.42 1.68
CA LEU A 215 -28.46 -5.27 0.30
C LEU A 215 -29.69 -6.14 0.09
N ALA A 216 -29.66 -7.39 0.55
CA ALA A 216 -30.78 -8.31 0.38
C ALA A 216 -32.08 -7.82 1.09
N VAL A 217 -31.95 -7.02 2.14
CA VAL A 217 -33.10 -6.43 2.87
C VAL A 217 -33.65 -5.19 2.13
N GLN A 218 -32.86 -4.51 1.29
CA GLN A 218 -33.30 -3.34 0.54
C GLN A 218 -34.05 -3.70 -0.75
N ASP A 219 -33.94 -4.93 -1.23
CA ASP A 219 -34.57 -5.45 -2.45
C ASP A 219 -35.94 -6.12 -2.16
N VAL A 220 -36.43 -6.06 -0.92
CA VAL A 220 -37.74 -6.55 -0.47
C VAL A 220 -38.65 -5.39 -0.10
#